data_27d8ff59d8e259a6795b491f015eed9a
#
_entry.id   27d8ff59d8e259a6795b491f015eed9a
#
_cell.length_a   1.000
_cell.length_b   1.000
_cell.length_c   1.000
_cell.angle_alpha   90.00
_cell.angle_beta   90.00
_cell.angle_gamma   90.00
#
_symmetry.space_group_name_H-M   'P 1'
#
loop_
_entity.id
_entity.type
_entity.pdbx_description
1 polymer ?
#
loop_
_entity_poly.entity_id
_entity_poly.type
_entity_poly.pdbx_seq_one_letter_code
_entity_poly.pdbx_strand_id
1 'polypeptide(L)'
;MLRHLQVARVSGLCFWSGTMLAAPFEQRLEAAVAGGFTSISVFPMDCPDTRRAHALRSMSEARGVRIGALDPFTRWLPGWQAPKGIAPEFLALVGCEADAFFETAEALGATSMTVLEPFGRRHGMGELVEGFAAVCDRAARSGIRVHLEFTPFSGIPDLETAFEIVCGADRANGGLVFDTWHYLRGRPDASLLETIPGPRIFVVQVSDAAREPVGSLVEDTMFNRRLPGEGDWDLEGLLAALLSKPGLGEVGIEVLSRSLMRLGPREIGSRCGEALRRLLDEAGARLPV
;
A
#
# COMPACT_ATOMS: atom_id res chain seq x y z
N MET A 1 -13.64 24.59 13.95
CA MET A 1 -12.22 24.97 13.80
C MET A 1 -11.25 23.83 14.17
N LEU A 2 -11.60 22.90 15.09
CA LEU A 2 -10.75 21.74 15.46
C LEU A 2 -10.71 20.60 14.43
N ARG A 3 -11.74 20.43 13.58
CA ARG A 3 -11.82 19.34 12.59
C ARG A 3 -10.81 19.42 11.43
N HIS A 4 -10.25 20.60 11.14
CA HIS A 4 -9.25 20.76 10.07
C HIS A 4 -7.80 20.50 10.51
N LEU A 5 -7.54 20.42 11.81
CA LEU A 5 -6.18 20.26 12.35
C LEU A 5 -5.70 18.79 12.36
N GLN A 6 -6.61 17.81 12.31
CA GLN A 6 -6.25 16.39 12.44
C GLN A 6 -5.87 15.74 11.10
N VAL A 7 -6.53 16.09 9.99
CA VAL A 7 -6.10 15.68 8.65
C VAL A 7 -4.72 16.25 8.27
N ALA A 8 -4.30 17.35 8.92
CA ALA A 8 -2.97 17.95 8.73
C ALA A 8 -1.79 17.14 9.31
N ARG A 9 -2.04 16.03 10.03
CA ARG A 9 -0.97 15.16 10.58
C ARG A 9 -0.48 14.11 9.59
N VAL A 10 -1.23 13.82 8.53
CA VAL A 10 -0.83 12.90 7.47
C VAL A 10 -0.42 13.67 6.21
N SER A 11 0.57 13.18 5.50
CA SER A 11 1.11 13.86 4.32
C SER A 11 0.18 13.86 3.10
N GLY A 12 -0.88 13.06 3.12
CA GLY A 12 -1.90 12.96 2.06
C GLY A 12 -2.79 11.74 2.23
N LEU A 13 -3.85 11.68 1.43
CA LEU A 13 -4.74 10.53 1.37
C LEU A 13 -4.55 9.82 0.02
N CYS A 14 -4.26 8.52 0.05
CA CYS A 14 -4.03 7.69 -1.13
C CYS A 14 -5.20 6.73 -1.42
N PHE A 15 -5.62 6.66 -2.69
CA PHE A 15 -6.47 5.60 -3.19
C PHE A 15 -5.60 4.47 -3.75
N TRP A 16 -5.56 3.34 -3.05
CA TRP A 16 -4.79 2.19 -3.52
C TRP A 16 -5.55 1.41 -4.59
N SER A 17 -4.89 1.17 -5.70
CA SER A 17 -5.44 0.54 -6.89
C SER A 17 -5.99 -0.86 -6.64
N GLY A 18 -5.51 -1.57 -5.61
CA GLY A 18 -6.04 -2.86 -5.17
C GLY A 18 -7.53 -2.81 -4.82
N THR A 19 -8.06 -1.67 -4.36
CA THR A 19 -9.50 -1.49 -4.09
C THR A 19 -10.37 -1.75 -5.33
N MET A 20 -9.84 -1.52 -6.52
CA MET A 20 -10.52 -1.75 -7.80
C MET A 20 -9.60 -2.52 -8.77
N LEU A 21 -9.04 -3.64 -8.31
CA LEU A 21 -7.97 -4.39 -8.98
C LEU A 21 -8.24 -4.69 -10.46
N ALA A 22 -9.47 -5.10 -10.79
CA ALA A 22 -9.86 -5.46 -12.17
C ALA A 22 -10.27 -4.26 -13.04
N ALA A 23 -10.39 -3.06 -12.47
CA ALA A 23 -10.83 -1.88 -13.21
C ALA A 23 -9.66 -1.24 -13.96
N PRO A 24 -9.86 -0.60 -15.13
CA PRO A 24 -8.84 0.19 -15.78
C PRO A 24 -8.48 1.43 -14.93
N PHE A 25 -7.27 1.95 -15.14
CA PHE A 25 -6.75 3.09 -14.37
C PHE A 25 -7.70 4.30 -14.39
N GLU A 26 -8.33 4.60 -15.53
CA GLU A 26 -9.25 5.72 -15.68
C GLU A 26 -10.44 5.66 -14.68
N GLN A 27 -10.96 4.46 -14.44
CA GLN A 27 -12.05 4.25 -13.47
C GLN A 27 -11.53 4.37 -12.03
N ARG A 28 -10.33 3.87 -11.75
CA ARG A 28 -9.68 4.05 -10.44
C ARG A 28 -9.39 5.51 -10.16
N LEU A 29 -8.95 6.26 -11.16
CA LEU A 29 -8.74 7.69 -11.05
C LEU A 29 -10.06 8.44 -10.83
N GLU A 30 -11.16 8.04 -11.50
CA GLU A 30 -12.48 8.60 -11.24
C GLU A 30 -12.91 8.37 -9.79
N ALA A 31 -12.67 7.18 -9.25
CA ALA A 31 -12.94 6.85 -7.85
C ALA A 31 -12.08 7.71 -6.91
N ALA A 32 -10.78 7.83 -7.17
CA ALA A 32 -9.89 8.65 -6.37
C ALA A 32 -10.36 10.12 -6.28
N VAL A 33 -10.73 10.71 -7.43
CA VAL A 33 -11.29 12.08 -7.50
C VAL A 33 -12.59 12.18 -6.71
N ALA A 34 -13.53 11.26 -6.91
CA ALA A 34 -14.82 11.26 -6.22
C ALA A 34 -14.69 11.10 -4.71
N GLY A 35 -13.69 10.34 -4.26
CA GLY A 35 -13.36 10.14 -2.85
C GLY A 35 -12.55 11.28 -2.21
N GLY A 36 -12.09 12.27 -2.99
CA GLY A 36 -11.27 13.37 -2.50
C GLY A 36 -9.86 12.93 -2.08
N PHE A 37 -9.32 11.90 -2.72
CA PHE A 37 -7.94 11.45 -2.52
C PHE A 37 -6.96 12.37 -3.25
N THR A 38 -5.80 12.59 -2.66
CA THR A 38 -4.75 13.47 -3.21
C THR A 38 -3.71 12.70 -4.01
N SER A 39 -3.70 11.37 -3.86
CA SER A 39 -2.82 10.48 -4.61
C SER A 39 -3.49 9.14 -4.94
N ILE A 40 -2.90 8.44 -5.90
CA ILE A 40 -3.34 7.12 -6.35
C ILE A 40 -2.11 6.24 -6.61
N SER A 41 -2.21 4.92 -6.34
CA SER A 41 -1.22 3.95 -6.81
C SER A 41 -1.53 3.50 -8.23
N VAL A 42 -0.50 3.00 -8.93
CA VAL A 42 -0.58 2.49 -10.31
C VAL A 42 0.01 1.09 -10.33
N PHE A 43 -0.56 0.19 -11.11
CA PHE A 43 0.01 -1.12 -11.35
C PHE A 43 0.99 -1.11 -12.54
N PRO A 44 2.07 -1.92 -12.50
CA PRO A 44 2.96 -2.05 -13.66
C PRO A 44 2.21 -2.45 -14.95
N MET A 45 1.20 -3.30 -14.83
CA MET A 45 0.40 -3.76 -15.97
C MET A 45 -0.46 -2.66 -16.62
N ASP A 46 -0.69 -1.54 -15.95
CA ASP A 46 -1.37 -0.37 -16.55
C ASP A 46 -0.49 0.36 -17.56
N CYS A 47 0.82 0.10 -17.53
CA CYS A 47 1.85 0.81 -18.27
C CYS A 47 2.67 -0.16 -19.14
N PRO A 48 2.15 -0.61 -20.27
CA PRO A 48 2.86 -1.51 -21.17
C PRO A 48 4.12 -0.84 -21.76
N ASP A 49 4.18 0.48 -21.76
CA ASP A 49 5.32 1.28 -22.18
C ASP A 49 5.36 2.64 -21.44
N THR A 50 6.49 3.33 -21.52
CA THR A 50 6.68 4.65 -20.89
C THR A 50 5.79 5.76 -21.48
N ARG A 51 5.38 5.65 -22.74
CA ARG A 51 4.40 6.57 -23.34
C ARG A 51 3.05 6.50 -22.63
N ARG A 52 2.60 5.27 -22.32
CA ARG A 52 1.38 5.08 -21.51
C ARG A 52 1.55 5.63 -20.11
N ALA A 53 2.70 5.39 -19.47
CA ALA A 53 3.02 5.95 -18.17
C ALA A 53 2.93 7.49 -18.14
N HIS A 54 3.53 8.18 -19.11
CA HIS A 54 3.39 9.64 -19.25
C HIS A 54 1.94 10.08 -19.46
N ALA A 55 1.15 9.33 -20.23
CA ALA A 55 -0.27 9.64 -20.45
C ALA A 55 -1.08 9.51 -19.15
N LEU A 56 -0.83 8.48 -18.33
CA LEU A 56 -1.49 8.29 -17.02
C LEU A 56 -1.11 9.41 -16.07
N ARG A 57 0.17 9.79 -16.01
CA ARG A 57 0.64 10.92 -15.23
C ARG A 57 -0.11 12.20 -15.60
N SER A 58 -0.12 12.57 -16.87
CA SER A 58 -0.78 13.79 -17.35
C SER A 58 -2.28 13.78 -17.05
N MET A 59 -2.94 12.63 -17.20
CA MET A 59 -4.36 12.45 -16.90
C MET A 59 -4.65 12.64 -15.40
N SER A 60 -3.78 12.13 -14.54
CA SER A 60 -3.89 12.21 -13.09
C SER A 60 -3.67 13.66 -12.61
N GLU A 61 -2.59 14.30 -13.07
CA GLU A 61 -2.27 15.69 -12.75
C GLU A 61 -3.39 16.66 -13.18
N ALA A 62 -3.98 16.45 -14.38
CA ALA A 62 -5.11 17.26 -14.86
C ALA A 62 -6.36 17.17 -13.96
N ARG A 63 -6.45 16.16 -13.10
CA ARG A 63 -7.54 15.97 -12.13
C ARG A 63 -7.14 16.29 -10.70
N GLY A 64 -5.95 16.83 -10.48
CA GLY A 64 -5.43 17.21 -9.17
C GLY A 64 -5.05 16.02 -8.28
N VAL A 65 -4.85 14.84 -8.85
CA VAL A 65 -4.41 13.62 -8.15
C VAL A 65 -3.00 13.29 -8.60
N ARG A 66 -2.04 13.16 -7.69
CA ARG A 66 -0.67 12.74 -8.05
C ARG A 66 -0.54 11.22 -8.10
N ILE A 67 0.40 10.72 -8.86
CA ILE A 67 0.81 9.32 -8.76
C ILE A 67 1.66 9.17 -7.49
N GLY A 68 1.14 8.46 -6.49
CA GLY A 68 1.80 8.23 -5.22
C GLY A 68 2.81 7.08 -5.29
N ALA A 69 2.37 5.93 -5.78
CA ALA A 69 3.18 4.73 -5.82
C ALA A 69 3.02 3.93 -7.12
N LEU A 70 4.09 3.29 -7.57
CA LEU A 70 4.03 2.14 -8.49
C LEU A 70 4.09 0.86 -7.67
N ASP A 71 3.12 -0.06 -7.84
CA ASP A 71 2.85 -1.17 -6.93
C ASP A 71 2.34 -2.41 -7.71
N PRO A 72 2.92 -3.61 -7.47
CA PRO A 72 4.11 -3.91 -6.69
C PRO A 72 5.37 -4.19 -7.54
N PHE A 73 6.56 -4.08 -6.95
CA PHE A 73 7.81 -4.61 -7.46
C PHE A 73 8.18 -5.90 -6.73
N THR A 74 8.32 -7.00 -7.46
CA THR A 74 8.55 -8.33 -6.85
C THR A 74 9.85 -9.00 -7.27
N ARG A 75 10.49 -8.53 -8.36
CA ARG A 75 11.74 -9.12 -8.90
C ARG A 75 13.00 -8.54 -8.26
N TRP A 76 13.03 -8.50 -6.94
CA TRP A 76 14.13 -7.91 -6.18
C TRP A 76 15.03 -8.93 -5.46
N LEU A 77 14.58 -10.18 -5.42
CA LEU A 77 15.33 -11.27 -4.79
C LEU A 77 15.90 -12.20 -5.85
N PRO A 78 17.10 -12.79 -5.59
CA PRO A 78 17.70 -13.78 -6.46
C PRO A 78 16.77 -14.96 -6.71
N GLY A 79 16.88 -15.54 -7.91
CA GLY A 79 16.13 -16.75 -8.26
C GLY A 79 14.62 -16.53 -8.40
N TRP A 80 14.16 -15.28 -8.60
CA TRP A 80 12.74 -15.00 -8.84
C TRP A 80 12.22 -15.83 -10.03
N GLN A 81 11.18 -16.58 -9.78
CA GLN A 81 10.47 -17.37 -10.81
C GLN A 81 9.00 -17.44 -10.41
N ALA A 82 8.12 -17.21 -11.37
CA ALA A 82 6.70 -17.42 -11.13
C ALA A 82 6.42 -18.92 -10.88
N PRO A 83 5.56 -19.26 -9.92
CA PRO A 83 5.10 -20.65 -9.73
C PRO A 83 4.45 -21.20 -11.00
N LYS A 84 4.59 -22.51 -11.22
CA LYS A 84 3.89 -23.18 -12.33
C LYS A 84 2.39 -23.08 -12.12
N GLY A 85 1.67 -22.72 -13.19
CA GLY A 85 0.21 -22.62 -13.16
C GLY A 85 -0.33 -21.34 -12.54
N ILE A 86 0.52 -20.35 -12.31
CA ILE A 86 0.08 -19.01 -11.90
C ILE A 86 -0.90 -18.42 -12.93
N ALA A 87 -1.96 -17.77 -12.45
CA ALA A 87 -2.92 -17.11 -13.33
C ALA A 87 -2.24 -15.98 -14.12
N PRO A 88 -2.49 -15.86 -15.45
CA PRO A 88 -1.88 -14.83 -16.28
C PRO A 88 -2.10 -13.41 -15.76
N GLU A 89 -3.27 -13.13 -15.20
CA GLU A 89 -3.63 -11.83 -14.65
C GLU A 89 -2.77 -11.49 -13.42
N PHE A 90 -2.51 -12.49 -12.56
CA PHE A 90 -1.63 -12.29 -11.41
C PHE A 90 -0.17 -12.16 -11.85
N LEU A 91 0.25 -12.92 -12.86
CA LEU A 91 1.59 -12.75 -13.43
C LEU A 91 1.78 -11.36 -14.05
N ALA A 92 0.76 -10.82 -14.72
CA ALA A 92 0.81 -9.48 -15.26
C ALA A 92 0.99 -8.41 -14.16
N LEU A 93 0.40 -8.63 -12.99
CA LEU A 93 0.54 -7.74 -11.83
C LEU A 93 1.94 -7.80 -11.22
N VAL A 94 2.51 -9.02 -11.04
CA VAL A 94 3.74 -9.21 -10.26
C VAL A 94 4.98 -9.51 -11.10
N GLY A 95 4.84 -9.69 -12.40
CA GLY A 95 5.91 -10.17 -13.28
C GLY A 95 6.77 -9.12 -13.96
N CYS A 96 6.57 -7.83 -13.66
CA CYS A 96 7.28 -6.74 -14.33
C CYS A 96 8.81 -6.87 -14.16
N GLU A 97 9.55 -6.78 -15.27
CA GLU A 97 11.02 -6.80 -15.26
C GLU A 97 11.58 -5.55 -14.58
N ALA A 98 12.72 -5.70 -13.91
CA ALA A 98 13.26 -4.64 -13.06
C ALA A 98 13.52 -3.33 -13.83
N ASP A 99 14.15 -3.40 -15.02
CA ASP A 99 14.45 -2.19 -15.77
C ASP A 99 13.17 -1.48 -16.24
N ALA A 100 12.21 -2.24 -16.78
CA ALA A 100 10.91 -1.72 -17.18
C ALA A 100 10.13 -1.11 -16.01
N PHE A 101 10.23 -1.70 -14.81
CA PHE A 101 9.57 -1.18 -13.62
C PHE A 101 10.11 0.20 -13.23
N PHE A 102 11.44 0.36 -13.18
CA PHE A 102 12.05 1.64 -12.82
C PHE A 102 11.82 2.71 -13.89
N GLU A 103 11.94 2.37 -15.17
CA GLU A 103 11.60 3.28 -16.26
C GLU A 103 10.14 3.75 -16.19
N THR A 104 9.24 2.83 -15.86
CA THR A 104 7.81 3.15 -15.65
C THR A 104 7.61 4.07 -14.46
N ALA A 105 8.26 3.80 -13.33
CA ALA A 105 8.15 4.64 -12.14
C ALA A 105 8.61 6.10 -12.40
N GLU A 106 9.71 6.26 -13.13
CA GLU A 106 10.22 7.58 -13.55
C GLU A 106 9.25 8.28 -14.50
N ALA A 107 8.75 7.58 -15.53
CA ALA A 107 7.81 8.14 -16.51
C ALA A 107 6.48 8.55 -15.86
N LEU A 108 5.99 7.78 -14.87
CA LEU A 108 4.83 8.13 -14.05
C LEU A 108 5.08 9.33 -13.14
N GLY A 109 6.34 9.65 -12.83
CA GLY A 109 6.68 10.59 -11.76
C GLY A 109 6.24 10.06 -10.39
N ALA A 110 6.26 8.74 -10.20
CA ALA A 110 5.91 8.11 -8.94
C ALA A 110 6.87 8.54 -7.82
N THR A 111 6.32 8.89 -6.66
CA THR A 111 7.13 9.33 -5.51
C THR A 111 7.61 8.18 -4.65
N SER A 112 7.01 7.00 -4.84
CA SER A 112 7.38 5.79 -4.13
C SER A 112 7.08 4.52 -4.92
N MET A 113 7.55 3.39 -4.42
CA MET A 113 7.28 2.06 -4.95
C MET A 113 7.11 1.05 -3.80
N THR A 114 6.23 0.07 -4.01
CA THR A 114 6.04 -1.05 -3.06
C THR A 114 6.90 -2.23 -3.48
N VAL A 115 7.58 -2.83 -2.52
CA VAL A 115 8.35 -4.06 -2.70
C VAL A 115 7.65 -5.19 -1.95
N LEU A 116 7.44 -6.31 -2.62
CA LEU A 116 6.70 -7.46 -2.11
C LEU A 116 7.40 -8.78 -2.48
N GLU A 117 7.38 -9.77 -1.58
CA GLU A 117 7.64 -11.18 -1.89
C GLU A 117 6.28 -11.90 -2.05
N PRO A 118 5.83 -12.22 -3.28
CA PRO A 118 4.44 -12.62 -3.51
C PRO A 118 4.17 -14.14 -3.41
N PHE A 119 5.21 -14.97 -3.24
CA PHE A 119 5.11 -16.42 -3.46
C PHE A 119 5.32 -17.28 -2.20
N GLY A 120 5.50 -16.66 -1.03
CA GLY A 120 5.76 -17.38 0.22
C GLY A 120 7.11 -18.10 0.26
N ARG A 121 8.08 -17.64 -0.52
CA ARG A 121 9.42 -18.23 -0.54
C ARG A 121 10.21 -17.77 0.68
N ARG A 122 10.90 -18.72 1.29
CA ARG A 122 11.80 -18.40 2.41
C ARG A 122 13.16 -17.99 1.87
N HIS A 123 13.64 -16.87 2.37
CA HIS A 123 14.97 -16.31 2.10
C HIS A 123 15.73 -16.14 3.42
N GLY A 124 17.06 -16.14 3.34
CA GLY A 124 17.89 -15.77 4.48
C GLY A 124 17.76 -14.26 4.78
N MET A 125 17.80 -13.87 6.05
CA MET A 125 17.71 -12.45 6.43
C MET A 125 18.75 -11.58 5.72
N GLY A 126 20.00 -12.04 5.60
CA GLY A 126 21.05 -11.34 4.84
C GLY A 126 20.68 -11.09 3.38
N GLU A 127 20.10 -12.09 2.71
CA GLU A 127 19.64 -11.99 1.32
C GLU A 127 18.50 -10.97 1.16
N LEU A 128 17.55 -10.96 2.10
CA LEU A 128 16.45 -9.99 2.15
C LEU A 128 16.97 -8.55 2.36
N VAL A 129 17.89 -8.38 3.31
CA VAL A 129 18.50 -7.08 3.62
C VAL A 129 19.31 -6.54 2.44
N GLU A 130 20.17 -7.37 1.83
CA GLU A 130 20.98 -6.99 0.66
C GLU A 130 20.10 -6.66 -0.54
N GLY A 131 19.07 -7.48 -0.80
CA GLY A 131 18.13 -7.26 -1.90
C GLY A 131 17.34 -5.96 -1.73
N PHE A 132 16.81 -5.70 -0.53
CA PHE A 132 16.08 -4.46 -0.25
C PHE A 132 16.98 -3.22 -0.32
N ALA A 133 18.21 -3.31 0.20
CA ALA A 133 19.20 -2.24 0.08
C ALA A 133 19.53 -1.91 -1.38
N ALA A 134 19.72 -2.92 -2.23
CA ALA A 134 19.99 -2.74 -3.66
C ALA A 134 18.83 -2.03 -4.39
N VAL A 135 17.58 -2.37 -4.07
CA VAL A 135 16.40 -1.66 -4.60
C VAL A 135 16.37 -0.21 -4.14
N CYS A 136 16.61 0.04 -2.86
CA CYS A 136 16.67 1.39 -2.31
C CYS A 136 17.75 2.23 -2.98
N ASP A 137 18.97 1.68 -3.16
CA ASP A 137 20.09 2.37 -3.81
C ASP A 137 19.78 2.71 -5.28
N ARG A 138 19.07 1.82 -5.99
CA ARG A 138 18.61 2.09 -7.36
C ARG A 138 17.54 3.19 -7.38
N ALA A 139 16.53 3.08 -6.54
CA ALA A 139 15.41 4.03 -6.44
C ALA A 139 15.87 5.43 -6.01
N ALA A 140 16.90 5.54 -5.18
CA ALA A 140 17.45 6.79 -4.72
C ALA A 140 17.96 7.68 -5.86
N ARG A 141 18.41 7.10 -6.97
CA ARG A 141 18.90 7.84 -8.16
C ARG A 141 17.83 8.73 -8.78
N SER A 142 16.56 8.31 -8.64
CA SER A 142 15.37 9.04 -9.14
C SER A 142 14.55 9.67 -8.01
N GLY A 143 15.09 9.71 -6.78
CA GLY A 143 14.41 10.29 -5.62
C GLY A 143 13.17 9.50 -5.15
N ILE A 144 13.06 8.23 -5.54
CA ILE A 144 11.91 7.37 -5.22
C ILE A 144 12.12 6.72 -3.85
N ARG A 145 11.10 6.76 -3.00
CA ARG A 145 11.06 6.01 -1.74
C ARG A 145 10.64 4.58 -1.99
N VAL A 146 11.20 3.66 -1.23
CA VAL A 146 10.89 2.22 -1.32
C VAL A 146 10.25 1.77 -0.02
N HIS A 147 9.06 1.22 -0.09
CA HIS A 147 8.39 0.67 1.07
C HIS A 147 8.16 -0.83 0.92
N LEU A 148 8.59 -1.57 1.94
CA LEU A 148 8.47 -3.02 2.02
C LEU A 148 7.10 -3.39 2.59
N GLU A 149 6.39 -4.25 1.88
CA GLU A 149 5.12 -4.79 2.32
C GLU A 149 5.31 -6.20 2.89
N PHE A 150 4.75 -6.45 4.07
CA PHE A 150 4.65 -7.77 4.66
C PHE A 150 3.23 -8.33 4.48
N THR A 151 3.13 -9.61 4.20
CA THR A 151 1.83 -10.29 4.07
C THR A 151 1.86 -11.67 4.75
N PRO A 152 0.82 -12.10 5.47
CA PRO A 152 0.86 -13.31 6.30
C PRO A 152 1.17 -14.61 5.55
N PHE A 153 1.05 -14.61 4.23
CA PHE A 153 1.27 -15.77 3.37
C PHE A 153 2.51 -15.63 2.48
N SER A 154 3.31 -14.57 2.65
CA SER A 154 4.53 -14.31 1.89
C SER A 154 5.78 -14.82 2.60
N GLY A 155 6.94 -14.64 1.96
CA GLY A 155 8.24 -14.87 2.59
C GLY A 155 8.63 -13.84 3.65
N ILE A 156 7.87 -12.74 3.74
CA ILE A 156 7.98 -11.70 4.75
C ILE A 156 6.62 -11.60 5.45
N PRO A 157 6.36 -12.46 6.46
CA PRO A 157 5.00 -12.71 6.91
C PRO A 157 4.46 -11.70 7.93
N ASP A 158 5.30 -10.89 8.54
CA ASP A 158 4.92 -10.03 9.67
C ASP A 158 5.76 -8.75 9.76
N LEU A 159 5.28 -7.85 10.62
CA LEU A 159 5.89 -6.55 10.88
C LEU A 159 7.33 -6.68 11.42
N GLU A 160 7.60 -7.69 12.27
CA GLU A 160 8.91 -7.92 12.87
C GLU A 160 9.95 -8.19 11.78
N THR A 161 9.67 -9.16 10.91
CA THR A 161 10.54 -9.52 9.78
C THR A 161 10.76 -8.33 8.85
N ALA A 162 9.68 -7.61 8.48
CA ALA A 162 9.81 -6.47 7.58
C ALA A 162 10.62 -5.33 8.19
N PHE A 163 10.43 -5.04 9.48
CA PHE A 163 11.17 -3.99 10.16
C PHE A 163 12.66 -4.35 10.34
N GLU A 164 12.96 -5.62 10.61
CA GLU A 164 14.36 -6.10 10.67
C GLU A 164 15.06 -5.91 9.31
N ILE A 165 14.40 -6.20 8.20
CA ILE A 165 14.94 -5.97 6.84
C ILE A 165 15.20 -4.47 6.61
N VAL A 166 14.24 -3.61 6.92
CA VAL A 166 14.36 -2.16 6.72
C VAL A 166 15.50 -1.57 7.57
N CYS A 167 15.61 -2.02 8.83
CA CYS A 167 16.71 -1.60 9.71
C CYS A 167 18.07 -2.12 9.22
N GLY A 168 18.14 -3.39 8.83
CA GLY A 168 19.38 -4.00 8.34
C GLY A 168 19.89 -3.37 7.05
N ALA A 169 18.98 -2.99 6.16
CA ALA A 169 19.34 -2.28 4.93
C ALA A 169 19.86 -0.87 5.16
N ASP A 170 19.41 -0.21 6.23
CA ASP A 170 19.81 1.14 6.66
C ASP A 170 19.85 2.17 5.50
N ARG A 171 18.73 2.29 4.78
CA ARG A 171 18.59 3.27 3.68
C ARG A 171 17.57 4.34 4.09
N ALA A 172 17.91 5.61 3.88
CA ALA A 172 17.04 6.74 4.23
C ALA A 172 15.75 6.77 3.41
N ASN A 173 15.78 6.26 2.17
CA ASN A 173 14.61 6.11 1.29
C ASN A 173 13.92 4.75 1.43
N GLY A 174 14.32 3.90 2.39
CA GLY A 174 13.71 2.61 2.71
C GLY A 174 12.81 2.70 3.94
N GLY A 175 11.60 2.14 3.86
CA GLY A 175 10.61 2.12 4.94
C GLY A 175 9.58 1.03 4.75
N LEU A 176 8.46 1.13 5.46
CA LEU A 176 7.39 0.14 5.52
C LEU A 176 6.12 0.63 4.84
N VAL A 177 5.40 -0.29 4.21
CA VAL A 177 3.94 -0.23 4.12
C VAL A 177 3.39 -0.92 5.36
N PHE A 178 2.51 -0.25 6.06
CA PHE A 178 1.74 -0.82 7.15
C PHE A 178 0.29 -1.02 6.69
N ASP A 179 -0.04 -2.22 6.23
CA ASP A 179 -1.41 -2.60 5.89
C ASP A 179 -2.10 -3.17 7.15
N THR A 180 -3.27 -2.60 7.49
CA THR A 180 -4.04 -3.00 8.69
C THR A 180 -4.53 -4.44 8.59
N TRP A 181 -4.92 -4.90 7.41
CA TRP A 181 -5.36 -6.28 7.21
C TRP A 181 -4.18 -7.26 7.41
N HIS A 182 -3.04 -6.98 6.79
CA HIS A 182 -1.86 -7.84 6.90
C HIS A 182 -1.35 -7.91 8.34
N TYR A 183 -1.35 -6.79 9.05
CA TYR A 183 -0.94 -6.73 10.44
C TYR A 183 -1.90 -7.53 11.34
N LEU A 184 -3.21 -7.29 11.24
CA LEU A 184 -4.20 -7.88 12.13
C LEU A 184 -4.49 -9.37 11.82
N ARG A 185 -4.35 -9.79 10.56
CA ARG A 185 -4.47 -11.20 10.16
C ARG A 185 -3.19 -12.01 10.38
N GLY A 186 -2.07 -11.35 10.44
CA GLY A 186 -0.77 -11.97 10.64
C GLY A 186 -0.44 -12.17 12.13
N ARG A 187 0.64 -11.54 12.56
CA ARG A 187 1.13 -11.57 13.95
C ARG A 187 1.18 -10.15 14.49
N PRO A 188 0.05 -9.61 14.97
CA PRO A 188 0.05 -8.26 15.51
C PRO A 188 0.90 -8.18 16.78
N ASP A 189 1.81 -7.21 16.82
CA ASP A 189 2.65 -6.91 17.97
C ASP A 189 2.61 -5.40 18.26
N ALA A 190 1.77 -5.02 19.22
CA ALA A 190 1.59 -3.63 19.61
C ALA A 190 2.85 -3.06 20.25
N SER A 191 3.61 -3.87 21.00
CA SER A 191 4.85 -3.44 21.65
C SER A 191 5.92 -3.10 20.61
N LEU A 192 6.07 -3.94 19.60
CA LEU A 192 6.96 -3.65 18.48
C LEU A 192 6.51 -2.38 17.72
N LEU A 193 5.19 -2.30 17.40
CA LEU A 193 4.66 -1.14 16.69
C LEU A 193 4.96 0.17 17.44
N GLU A 194 4.89 0.20 18.77
CA GLU A 194 5.25 1.36 19.58
C GLU A 194 6.70 1.81 19.34
N THR A 195 7.63 0.89 19.15
CA THR A 195 9.05 1.18 18.98
C THR A 195 9.41 1.70 17.59
N ILE A 196 8.60 1.42 16.56
CA ILE A 196 8.89 1.82 15.18
C ILE A 196 8.72 3.34 15.02
N PRO A 197 9.77 4.08 14.60
CA PRO A 197 9.66 5.51 14.37
C PRO A 197 8.69 5.83 13.22
N GLY A 198 7.86 6.88 13.36
CA GLY A 198 6.94 7.32 12.31
C GLY A 198 7.59 7.52 10.93
N PRO A 199 8.79 8.11 10.82
CA PRO A 199 9.50 8.27 9.55
C PRO A 199 9.92 6.97 8.85
N ARG A 200 9.77 5.80 9.50
CA ARG A 200 9.99 4.48 8.88
C ARG A 200 8.70 3.85 8.36
N ILE A 201 7.55 4.41 8.65
CA ILE A 201 6.24 4.00 8.09
C ILE A 201 5.86 5.01 7.02
N PHE A 202 6.17 4.69 5.77
CA PHE A 202 5.96 5.60 4.63
C PHE A 202 4.51 5.64 4.18
N VAL A 203 3.81 4.53 4.39
CA VAL A 203 2.43 4.33 3.96
C VAL A 203 1.68 3.51 5.00
N VAL A 204 0.44 3.91 5.26
CA VAL A 204 -0.55 3.10 5.97
C VAL A 204 -1.68 2.78 4.99
N GLN A 205 -1.91 1.50 4.73
CA GLN A 205 -3.07 1.02 3.98
C GLN A 205 -4.14 0.57 4.97
N VAL A 206 -5.35 1.08 4.79
CA VAL A 206 -6.46 0.86 5.73
C VAL A 206 -7.56 0.05 5.09
N SER A 207 -7.94 -1.02 5.74
CA SER A 207 -9.16 -1.78 5.51
C SER A 207 -9.61 -2.43 6.82
N ASP A 208 -10.89 -2.77 6.89
CA ASP A 208 -11.50 -3.55 7.95
C ASP A 208 -11.79 -4.98 7.47
N ALA A 209 -12.16 -5.87 8.37
CA ALA A 209 -12.58 -7.23 8.03
C ALA A 209 -13.47 -7.84 9.11
N ALA A 210 -14.06 -9.00 8.84
CA ALA A 210 -14.68 -9.82 9.86
C ALA A 210 -13.64 -10.27 10.89
N ARG A 211 -14.07 -10.60 12.12
CA ARG A 211 -13.18 -11.12 13.19
C ARG A 211 -12.42 -12.35 12.73
N GLU A 212 -13.11 -13.31 12.15
CA GLU A 212 -12.53 -14.52 11.60
C GLU A 212 -12.36 -14.41 10.08
N PRO A 213 -11.30 -15.02 9.50
CA PRO A 213 -11.12 -15.05 8.07
C PRO A 213 -12.30 -15.71 7.35
N VAL A 214 -12.66 -15.18 6.19
CA VAL A 214 -13.69 -15.75 5.32
C VAL A 214 -13.01 -16.55 4.20
N GLY A 215 -12.99 -17.88 4.35
CA GLY A 215 -12.26 -18.78 3.46
C GLY A 215 -10.77 -18.88 3.82
N SER A 216 -9.92 -19.08 2.83
CA SER A 216 -8.46 -18.99 3.00
C SER A 216 -8.02 -17.54 3.23
N LEU A 217 -6.82 -17.34 3.79
CA LEU A 217 -6.27 -15.96 3.94
C LEU A 217 -6.17 -15.22 2.60
N VAL A 218 -5.87 -15.93 1.52
CA VAL A 218 -5.83 -15.33 0.18
C VAL A 218 -7.23 -14.92 -0.28
N GLU A 219 -8.25 -15.74 -0.05
CA GLU A 219 -9.64 -15.36 -0.37
C GLU A 219 -10.14 -14.22 0.51
N ASP A 220 -9.77 -14.22 1.79
CA ASP A 220 -10.15 -13.16 2.72
C ASP A 220 -9.57 -11.81 2.28
N THR A 221 -8.26 -11.75 1.99
CA THR A 221 -7.63 -10.52 1.53
C THR A 221 -8.14 -10.04 0.17
N MET A 222 -8.36 -10.95 -0.76
CA MET A 222 -8.69 -10.58 -2.16
C MET A 222 -10.17 -10.21 -2.36
N PHE A 223 -11.07 -10.65 -1.46
CA PHE A 223 -12.50 -10.55 -1.73
C PHE A 223 -13.38 -10.12 -0.56
N ASN A 224 -12.86 -10.16 0.67
CA ASN A 224 -13.68 -10.03 1.86
C ASN A 224 -13.24 -8.92 2.82
N ARG A 225 -12.31 -8.06 2.38
CA ARG A 225 -12.01 -6.82 3.10
C ARG A 225 -13.25 -5.93 3.14
N ARG A 226 -13.38 -5.11 4.18
CA ARG A 226 -14.50 -4.20 4.42
C ARG A 226 -14.01 -2.77 4.52
N LEU A 227 -14.92 -1.83 4.30
CA LEU A 227 -14.64 -0.42 4.61
C LEU A 227 -14.41 -0.22 6.11
N PRO A 228 -13.56 0.71 6.51
CA PRO A 228 -13.37 1.07 7.91
C PRO A 228 -14.70 1.32 8.62
N GLY A 229 -14.91 0.62 9.73
CA GLY A 229 -16.14 0.65 10.53
C GLY A 229 -17.26 -0.28 10.05
N GLU A 230 -17.03 -1.08 9.00
CA GLU A 230 -17.96 -2.13 8.56
C GLU A 230 -17.51 -3.53 9.01
N GLY A 231 -16.37 -3.64 9.68
CA GLY A 231 -15.82 -4.88 10.22
C GLY A 231 -15.86 -4.96 11.75
N ASP A 232 -15.01 -5.84 12.27
CA ASP A 232 -15.01 -6.18 13.70
C ASP A 232 -13.71 -5.75 14.41
N TRP A 233 -12.81 -5.02 13.76
CA TRP A 233 -11.51 -4.62 14.31
C TRP A 233 -11.55 -3.24 14.98
N ASP A 234 -10.76 -3.05 16.06
CA ASP A 234 -10.52 -1.71 16.63
C ASP A 234 -9.52 -0.91 15.79
N LEU A 235 -9.95 -0.50 14.61
CA LEU A 235 -9.13 0.32 13.73
C LEU A 235 -8.89 1.73 14.28
N GLU A 236 -9.80 2.26 15.09
CA GLU A 236 -9.64 3.57 15.72
C GLU A 236 -8.45 3.57 16.68
N GLY A 237 -8.35 2.54 17.54
CA GLY A 237 -7.22 2.36 18.46
C GLY A 237 -5.91 2.18 17.72
N LEU A 238 -5.88 1.31 16.70
CA LEU A 238 -4.69 1.06 15.89
C LEU A 238 -4.24 2.31 15.14
N LEU A 239 -5.17 3.01 14.51
CA LEU A 239 -4.84 4.23 13.76
C LEU A 239 -4.43 5.39 14.70
N ALA A 240 -5.02 5.49 15.90
CA ALA A 240 -4.56 6.45 16.90
C ALA A 240 -3.10 6.20 17.30
N ALA A 241 -2.72 4.94 17.52
CA ALA A 241 -1.32 4.59 17.80
C ALA A 241 -0.38 4.98 16.66
N LEU A 242 -0.78 4.77 15.41
CA LEU A 242 -0.01 5.19 14.23
C LEU A 242 0.07 6.71 14.10
N LEU A 243 -1.05 7.42 14.22
CA LEU A 243 -1.13 8.88 14.12
C LEU A 243 -0.40 9.61 15.26
N SER A 244 -0.15 8.95 16.40
CA SER A 244 0.65 9.50 17.49
C SER A 244 2.13 9.64 17.12
N LYS A 245 2.59 8.94 16.06
CA LYS A 245 4.01 8.92 15.64
C LYS A 245 4.34 10.15 14.78
N PRO A 246 5.28 11.01 15.21
CA PRO A 246 5.72 12.13 14.39
C PRO A 246 6.37 11.65 13.09
N GLY A 247 6.04 12.31 11.97
CA GLY A 247 6.63 11.98 10.67
C GLY A 247 6.05 10.74 10.01
N LEU A 248 4.90 10.24 10.47
CA LEU A 248 4.13 9.22 9.75
C LEU A 248 3.86 9.68 8.31
N GLY A 249 3.96 8.75 7.38
CA GLY A 249 3.76 9.03 5.96
C GLY A 249 2.30 9.20 5.54
N GLU A 250 1.98 8.76 4.33
CA GLU A 250 0.65 8.87 3.74
C GLU A 250 -0.29 7.79 4.29
N VAL A 251 -1.56 8.12 4.48
CA VAL A 251 -2.60 7.15 4.83
C VAL A 251 -3.51 6.94 3.63
N GLY A 252 -3.81 5.70 3.29
CA GLY A 252 -4.66 5.37 2.15
C GLY A 252 -5.64 4.26 2.44
N ILE A 253 -6.55 4.05 1.52
CA ILE A 253 -7.53 2.99 1.61
C ILE A 253 -7.20 1.89 0.60
N GLU A 254 -7.22 0.62 1.06
CA GLU A 254 -7.08 -0.55 0.22
C GLU A 254 -8.08 -1.63 0.62
N VAL A 255 -9.22 -1.67 -0.05
CA VAL A 255 -10.34 -2.55 0.28
C VAL A 255 -10.69 -3.44 -0.91
N LEU A 256 -10.04 -4.60 -0.98
CA LEU A 256 -10.37 -5.62 -1.97
C LEU A 256 -11.65 -6.35 -1.53
N SER A 257 -12.78 -5.98 -2.12
CA SER A 257 -14.11 -6.42 -1.68
C SER A 257 -15.04 -6.74 -2.84
N ARG A 258 -15.62 -7.95 -2.83
CA ARG A 258 -16.65 -8.32 -3.82
C ARG A 258 -17.88 -7.43 -3.77
N SER A 259 -18.23 -6.91 -2.63
CA SER A 259 -19.38 -6.02 -2.47
C SER A 259 -19.11 -4.67 -3.11
N LEU A 260 -17.93 -4.08 -2.90
CA LEU A 260 -17.52 -2.84 -3.53
C LEU A 260 -17.40 -2.96 -5.05
N MET A 261 -16.84 -4.07 -5.56
CA MET A 261 -16.66 -4.29 -7.00
C MET A 261 -17.96 -4.30 -7.81
N ARG A 262 -19.14 -4.35 -7.15
CA ARG A 262 -20.44 -4.26 -7.81
C ARG A 262 -20.92 -2.83 -8.02
N LEU A 263 -20.25 -1.88 -7.43
CA LEU A 263 -20.61 -0.46 -7.48
C LEU A 263 -19.87 0.25 -8.62
N GLY A 264 -20.39 1.42 -9.00
CA GLY A 264 -19.70 2.28 -9.96
C GLY A 264 -18.48 3.00 -9.33
N PRO A 265 -17.51 3.45 -10.15
CA PRO A 265 -16.27 4.06 -9.66
C PRO A 265 -16.50 5.22 -8.69
N ARG A 266 -17.42 6.14 -8.99
CA ARG A 266 -17.74 7.30 -8.14
C ARG A 266 -18.27 6.88 -6.78
N GLU A 267 -19.16 5.89 -6.75
CA GLU A 267 -19.73 5.39 -5.50
C GLU A 267 -18.67 4.71 -4.64
N ILE A 268 -17.81 3.87 -5.24
CA ILE A 268 -16.67 3.27 -4.56
C ILE A 268 -15.79 4.37 -3.94
N GLY A 269 -15.38 5.34 -4.75
CA GLY A 269 -14.53 6.44 -4.29
C GLY A 269 -15.15 7.23 -3.15
N SER A 270 -16.40 7.64 -3.28
CA SER A 270 -17.10 8.42 -2.24
C SER A 270 -17.19 7.64 -0.93
N ARG A 271 -17.60 6.36 -0.96
CA ARG A 271 -17.67 5.51 0.24
C ARG A 271 -16.31 5.32 0.89
N CYS A 272 -15.29 5.04 0.09
CA CYS A 272 -13.91 4.89 0.57
C CYS A 272 -13.41 6.18 1.25
N GLY A 273 -13.59 7.32 0.59
CA GLY A 273 -13.16 8.60 1.13
C GLY A 273 -13.90 9.01 2.39
N GLU A 274 -15.22 8.77 2.47
CA GLU A 274 -16.03 9.03 3.66
C GLU A 274 -15.62 8.14 4.83
N ALA A 275 -15.44 6.82 4.59
CA ALA A 275 -15.06 5.87 5.63
C ALA A 275 -13.66 6.19 6.18
N LEU A 276 -12.69 6.50 5.30
CA LEU A 276 -11.33 6.84 5.74
C LEU A 276 -11.31 8.14 6.55
N ARG A 277 -11.99 9.20 6.10
CA ARG A 277 -12.03 10.47 6.85
C ARG A 277 -12.70 10.32 8.21
N ARG A 278 -13.83 9.59 8.28
CA ARG A 278 -14.49 9.29 9.55
C ARG A 278 -13.53 8.59 10.52
N LEU A 279 -12.85 7.53 10.07
CA LEU A 279 -11.90 6.82 10.89
C LEU A 279 -10.73 7.71 11.36
N LEU A 280 -10.20 8.58 10.49
CA LEU A 280 -9.16 9.54 10.85
C LEU A 280 -9.62 10.54 11.90
N ASP A 281 -10.85 11.04 11.79
CA ASP A 281 -11.45 11.95 12.78
C ASP A 281 -11.64 11.25 14.13
N GLU A 282 -12.15 10.01 14.14
CA GLU A 282 -12.39 9.20 15.34
C GLU A 282 -11.08 8.82 16.03
N ALA A 283 -10.11 8.32 15.28
CA ALA A 283 -8.77 8.00 15.79
C ALA A 283 -8.03 9.24 16.32
N GLY A 284 -8.15 10.35 15.60
CA GLY A 284 -7.58 11.63 16.02
C GLY A 284 -8.15 12.16 17.31
N ALA A 285 -9.43 11.91 17.60
CA ALA A 285 -10.07 12.30 18.86
C ALA A 285 -9.54 11.52 20.08
N ARG A 286 -8.93 10.37 19.87
CA ARG A 286 -8.30 9.55 20.93
C ARG A 286 -6.88 10.02 21.30
N LEU A 287 -6.28 10.93 20.52
CA LEU A 287 -4.93 11.42 20.81
C LEU A 287 -4.97 12.41 21.98
N PRO A 288 -3.96 12.37 22.89
CA PRO A 288 -3.85 13.36 23.96
C PRO A 288 -3.68 14.77 23.37
N VAL A 289 -4.30 15.73 24.01
CA VAL A 289 -4.26 17.16 23.65
C VAL A 289 -2.87 17.75 23.91
#